data_94b5276f176ccd183c720e809b43d898
#
_entry.id   94b5276f176ccd183c720e809b43d898
#
_cell.length_a   1.000
_cell.length_b   1.000
_cell.length_c   1.000
_cell.angle_alpha   90.00
_cell.angle_beta   90.00
_cell.angle_gamma   90.00
#
_symmetry.space_group_name_H-M   'P 1'
#
loop_
_entity.id
_entity.type
_entity.pdbx_description
1 polymer ?
#
loop_
_entity_poly.entity_id
_entity_poly.type
_entity_poly.pdbx_seq_one_letter_code
_entity_poly.pdbx_strand_id
1 'polypeptide(L)'
;MASLCTAAIDNGGTDADLVRRARAAATVAELLSVHNEARRAVGVEPLTWSAGIAGYAKKYVESRRGECVPRRSSLFYFGENLFVGKGRHWNATALAAAWVDEGRWYDYGSNTCVGEAPAGCARYTQVVWRNTTQLGCGRIVCDSGDTLLVCDYFPAGNYGTGRPY
;
A
#
# COMPACT_ATOMS: atom_id res chain seq x y z
N MET A 1 44.28 -8.68 37.10
CA MET A 1 43.15 -7.73 37.08
C MET A 1 42.82 -7.43 35.63
N ALA A 2 41.83 -8.06 35.10
CA ALA A 2 41.38 -7.86 33.72
C ALA A 2 40.26 -6.84 33.71
N SER A 3 40.52 -5.67 33.08
CA SER A 3 39.55 -4.59 32.91
C SER A 3 38.59 -4.98 31.78
N LEU A 4 37.32 -5.22 32.09
CA LEU A 4 36.24 -5.41 31.14
C LEU A 4 35.84 -4.05 30.59
N CYS A 5 36.24 -3.72 29.38
CA CYS A 5 35.69 -2.64 28.59
C CYS A 5 34.27 -3.05 28.11
N THR A 6 33.25 -2.60 28.80
CA THR A 6 31.87 -2.62 28.29
C THR A 6 31.76 -1.59 27.18
N ALA A 7 31.73 -2.05 25.93
CA ALA A 7 31.37 -1.21 24.80
C ALA A 7 29.87 -0.87 24.92
N ALA A 8 29.59 0.39 25.26
CA ALA A 8 28.25 0.93 25.15
C ALA A 8 27.87 0.97 23.69
N ILE A 9 26.86 0.19 23.28
CA ILE A 9 26.23 0.32 21.97
C ILE A 9 25.41 1.60 22.02
N ASP A 10 25.97 2.66 21.50
CA ASP A 10 25.29 3.94 21.31
C ASP A 10 24.26 3.79 20.19
N ASN A 11 23.04 3.43 20.57
CA ASN A 11 21.88 3.45 19.69
C ASN A 11 21.40 4.92 19.60
N GLY A 12 22.15 5.76 18.88
CA GLY A 12 21.95 7.20 18.74
C GLY A 12 20.68 7.62 17.99
N GLY A 13 19.52 7.11 18.39
CA GLY A 13 18.21 7.57 17.94
C GLY A 13 17.56 8.42 19.03
N THR A 14 17.09 9.63 18.68
CA THR A 14 16.27 10.43 19.60
C THR A 14 14.94 9.73 19.87
N ASP A 15 14.28 10.04 21.01
CA ASP A 15 12.93 9.53 21.29
C ASP A 15 11.95 9.84 20.15
N ALA A 16 12.11 10.99 19.48
CA ALA A 16 11.34 11.37 18.31
C ALA A 16 11.58 10.40 17.12
N ASP A 17 12.82 9.94 16.94
CA ASP A 17 13.15 8.96 15.89
C ASP A 17 12.55 7.59 16.19
N LEU A 18 12.58 7.17 17.45
CA LEU A 18 11.95 5.92 17.89
C LEU A 18 10.44 5.96 17.68
N VAL A 19 9.78 7.04 18.07
CA VAL A 19 8.32 7.24 17.85
C VAL A 19 8.00 7.24 16.36
N ARG A 20 8.81 7.91 15.53
CA ARG A 20 8.60 7.95 14.08
C ARG A 20 8.73 6.55 13.45
N ARG A 21 9.74 5.76 13.84
CA ARG A 21 9.94 4.38 13.38
C ARG A 21 8.80 3.48 13.81
N ALA A 22 8.34 3.59 15.05
CA ALA A 22 7.21 2.82 15.57
C ALA A 22 5.91 3.13 14.79
N ARG A 23 5.62 4.39 14.52
CA ARG A 23 4.46 4.79 13.70
C ARG A 23 4.56 4.28 12.27
N ALA A 24 5.75 4.33 11.66
CA ALA A 24 5.95 3.78 10.32
C ALA A 24 5.74 2.26 10.29
N ALA A 25 6.24 1.53 11.29
CA ALA A 25 6.02 0.09 11.42
C ALA A 25 4.54 -0.26 11.62
N ALA A 26 3.81 0.50 12.45
CA ALA A 26 2.38 0.34 12.65
C ALA A 26 1.61 0.54 11.33
N THR A 27 1.93 1.58 10.56
CA THR A 27 1.31 1.84 9.26
C THR A 27 1.57 0.69 8.26
N VAL A 28 2.77 0.10 8.25
CA VAL A 28 3.07 -1.07 7.41
C VAL A 28 2.23 -2.28 7.83
N ALA A 29 2.13 -2.55 9.14
CA ALA A 29 1.32 -3.64 9.66
C ALA A 29 -0.16 -3.47 9.33
N GLU A 30 -0.70 -2.26 9.45
CA GLU A 30 -2.08 -1.94 9.10
C GLU A 30 -2.36 -2.18 7.59
N LEU A 31 -1.50 -1.69 6.71
CA LEU A 31 -1.64 -1.89 5.26
C LEU A 31 -1.60 -3.38 4.91
N LEU A 32 -0.63 -4.13 5.44
CA LEU A 32 -0.54 -5.58 5.22
C LEU A 32 -1.76 -6.31 5.78
N SER A 33 -2.26 -5.94 6.96
CA SER A 33 -3.44 -6.59 7.57
C SER A 33 -4.65 -6.48 6.66
N VAL A 34 -4.99 -5.28 6.20
CA VAL A 34 -6.15 -5.06 5.32
C VAL A 34 -6.02 -5.87 4.02
N HIS A 35 -4.86 -5.84 3.37
CA HIS A 35 -4.62 -6.61 2.15
C HIS A 35 -4.71 -8.12 2.40
N ASN A 36 -4.06 -8.61 3.45
CA ASN A 36 -3.96 -10.04 3.72
C ASN A 36 -5.28 -10.63 4.25
N GLU A 37 -6.11 -9.83 4.90
CA GLU A 37 -7.47 -10.23 5.25
C GLU A 37 -8.34 -10.45 4.01
N ALA A 38 -8.30 -9.52 3.05
CA ALA A 38 -9.01 -9.67 1.79
C ALA A 38 -8.52 -10.88 0.98
N ARG A 39 -7.20 -11.09 0.94
CA ARG A 39 -6.58 -12.24 0.25
C ARG A 39 -6.96 -13.58 0.89
N ARG A 40 -6.93 -13.65 2.22
CA ARG A 40 -7.35 -14.85 2.96
C ARG A 40 -8.80 -15.20 2.70
N ALA A 41 -9.69 -14.19 2.57
CA ALA A 41 -11.10 -14.39 2.29
C ALA A 41 -11.36 -15.10 0.94
N VAL A 42 -10.42 -15.01 0.00
CA VAL A 42 -10.49 -15.66 -1.33
C VAL A 42 -9.46 -16.78 -1.52
N GLY A 43 -8.80 -17.23 -0.45
CA GLY A 43 -7.86 -18.35 -0.49
C GLY A 43 -6.55 -18.06 -1.25
N VAL A 44 -6.05 -16.83 -1.16
CA VAL A 44 -4.80 -16.38 -1.79
C VAL A 44 -3.74 -16.11 -0.74
N GLU A 45 -2.49 -16.50 -1.03
CA GLU A 45 -1.34 -16.32 -0.13
C GLU A 45 -1.11 -14.84 0.26
N PRO A 46 -0.65 -14.57 1.49
CA PRO A 46 -0.44 -13.22 1.98
C PRO A 46 0.69 -12.49 1.23
N LEU A 47 0.56 -11.17 1.14
CA LEU A 47 1.63 -10.29 0.68
C LEU A 47 2.67 -10.08 1.78
N THR A 48 3.92 -9.87 1.35
CA THR A 48 5.01 -9.42 2.20
C THR A 48 5.39 -7.97 1.88
N TRP A 49 5.91 -7.24 2.88
CA TRP A 49 6.34 -5.87 2.66
C TRP A 49 7.71 -5.81 2.01
N SER A 50 7.84 -5.00 0.96
CA SER A 50 9.11 -4.69 0.31
C SER A 50 9.52 -3.24 0.56
N ALA A 51 10.63 -3.06 1.30
CA ALA A 51 11.18 -1.73 1.56
C ALA A 51 11.63 -1.02 0.28
N GLY A 52 12.11 -1.77 -0.71
CA GLY A 52 12.50 -1.23 -2.02
C GLY A 52 11.32 -0.64 -2.78
N ILE A 53 10.21 -1.41 -2.87
CA ILE A 53 8.96 -0.95 -3.51
C ILE A 53 8.39 0.25 -2.75
N ALA A 54 8.36 0.18 -1.41
CA ALA A 54 7.91 1.31 -0.58
C ALA A 54 8.77 2.57 -0.76
N GLY A 55 10.08 2.40 -0.96
CA GLY A 55 10.99 3.50 -1.27
C GLY A 55 10.65 4.18 -2.60
N TYR A 56 10.28 3.39 -3.62
CA TYR A 56 9.79 3.91 -4.89
C TYR A 56 8.47 4.66 -4.74
N ALA A 57 7.47 4.02 -4.12
CA ALA A 57 6.16 4.63 -3.86
C ALA A 57 6.28 5.97 -3.09
N LYS A 58 7.16 6.03 -2.07
CA LYS A 58 7.44 7.26 -1.31
C LYS A 58 8.00 8.38 -2.18
N LYS A 59 8.98 8.09 -3.04
CA LYS A 59 9.53 9.08 -3.97
C LYS A 59 8.47 9.58 -4.95
N TYR A 60 7.62 8.66 -5.41
CA TYR A 60 6.55 9.02 -6.32
C TYR A 60 5.53 9.97 -5.67
N VAL A 61 4.99 9.64 -4.48
CA VAL A 61 4.02 10.53 -3.82
C VAL A 61 4.64 11.89 -3.48
N GLU A 62 5.93 11.95 -3.09
CA GLU A 62 6.63 13.22 -2.86
C GLU A 62 6.68 14.08 -4.12
N SER A 63 6.90 13.50 -5.29
CA SER A 63 6.90 14.22 -6.56
C SER A 63 5.51 14.75 -6.94
N ARG A 64 4.45 14.24 -6.32
CA ARG A 64 3.04 14.64 -6.57
C ARG A 64 2.49 15.60 -5.51
N ARG A 65 3.31 16.03 -4.54
CA ARG A 65 2.90 16.85 -3.39
C ARG A 65 2.11 18.10 -3.78
N GLY A 66 2.55 18.83 -4.80
CA GLY A 66 1.91 20.06 -5.25
C GLY A 66 0.60 19.84 -5.99
N GLU A 67 0.50 18.75 -6.78
CA GLU A 67 -0.68 18.51 -7.62
C GLU A 67 -1.77 17.68 -6.91
N CYS A 68 -1.37 16.74 -6.04
CA CYS A 68 -2.23 15.82 -5.31
C CYS A 68 -3.26 15.08 -6.18
N VAL A 69 -2.87 14.67 -7.37
CA VAL A 69 -3.76 13.94 -8.30
C VAL A 69 -3.37 12.47 -8.38
N PRO A 70 -4.35 11.55 -8.44
CA PRO A 70 -4.11 10.12 -8.51
C PRO A 70 -3.74 9.70 -9.94
N ARG A 71 -2.59 10.15 -10.42
CA ARG A 71 -2.05 9.76 -11.74
C ARG A 71 -1.12 8.56 -11.54
N ARG A 72 -1.22 7.56 -12.41
CA ARG A 72 -0.31 6.42 -12.39
C ARG A 72 1.14 6.83 -12.64
N SER A 73 2.06 6.11 -11.98
CA SER A 73 3.49 6.25 -12.26
C SER A 73 3.82 5.72 -13.67
N SER A 74 4.98 6.10 -14.20
CA SER A 74 5.42 5.66 -15.53
C SER A 74 6.11 4.29 -15.53
N LEU A 75 6.31 3.66 -14.37
CA LEU A 75 6.93 2.35 -14.28
C LEU A 75 5.89 1.24 -14.42
N PHE A 76 5.94 0.55 -15.54
CA PHE A 76 5.03 -0.55 -15.87
C PHE A 76 5.37 -1.88 -15.19
N TYR A 77 6.42 -1.93 -14.33
CA TYR A 77 6.81 -3.15 -13.63
C TYR A 77 5.92 -3.51 -12.46
N PHE A 78 5.24 -2.50 -11.91
CA PHE A 78 4.36 -2.67 -10.74
C PHE A 78 2.90 -2.57 -11.14
N GLY A 79 2.07 -3.38 -10.48
CA GLY A 79 0.68 -3.04 -10.30
C GLY A 79 0.60 -1.84 -9.36
N GLU A 80 -0.39 -0.96 -9.51
CA GLU A 80 -0.46 0.27 -8.73
C GLU A 80 -1.90 0.61 -8.38
N ASN A 81 -2.15 0.83 -7.09
CA ASN A 81 -3.39 1.41 -6.57
C ASN A 81 -3.13 2.79 -5.99
N LEU A 82 -3.96 3.74 -6.36
CA LEU A 82 -3.88 5.13 -5.90
C LEU A 82 -5.17 5.54 -5.20
N PHE A 83 -5.04 6.38 -4.18
CA PHE A 83 -6.16 7.00 -3.48
C PHE A 83 -5.82 8.44 -3.13
N VAL A 84 -6.78 9.35 -3.38
CA VAL A 84 -6.73 10.72 -2.84
C VAL A 84 -7.96 10.92 -1.96
N GLY A 85 -7.71 11.27 -0.69
CA GLY A 85 -8.73 11.59 0.28
C GLY A 85 -8.69 13.07 0.67
N LYS A 86 -9.85 13.70 0.76
CA LYS A 86 -9.97 15.10 1.21
C LYS A 86 -9.54 15.25 2.66
N GLY A 87 -8.60 16.16 2.92
CA GLY A 87 -8.05 16.42 4.24
C GLY A 87 -6.98 15.41 4.68
N ARG A 88 -6.43 15.64 5.88
CA ARG A 88 -5.26 14.92 6.42
C ARG A 88 -5.57 13.82 7.43
N HIS A 89 -6.84 13.59 7.75
CA HIS A 89 -7.28 12.65 8.79
C HIS A 89 -7.30 11.18 8.37
N TRP A 90 -7.01 10.89 7.11
CA TRP A 90 -7.02 9.53 6.58
C TRP A 90 -5.88 8.68 7.16
N ASN A 91 -6.22 7.56 7.79
CA ASN A 91 -5.24 6.54 8.16
C ASN A 91 -5.03 5.53 7.02
N ALA A 92 -3.97 4.74 7.12
CA ALA A 92 -3.62 3.78 6.08
C ALA A 92 -4.68 2.67 5.90
N THR A 93 -5.28 2.22 7.00
CA THR A 93 -6.35 1.21 7.00
C THR A 93 -7.56 1.67 6.20
N ALA A 94 -8.08 2.88 6.49
CA ALA A 94 -9.24 3.42 5.79
C ALA A 94 -9.00 3.61 4.29
N LEU A 95 -7.77 4.02 3.92
CA LEU A 95 -7.38 4.20 2.52
C LEU A 95 -7.35 2.86 1.77
N ALA A 96 -6.72 1.84 2.35
CA ALA A 96 -6.64 0.51 1.73
C ALA A 96 -8.00 -0.20 1.74
N ALA A 97 -8.82 -0.02 2.79
CA ALA A 97 -10.16 -0.59 2.88
C ALA A 97 -11.08 -0.11 1.74
N ALA A 98 -10.91 1.13 1.26
CA ALA A 98 -11.67 1.62 0.12
C ALA A 98 -11.42 0.81 -1.17
N TRP A 99 -10.20 0.27 -1.35
CA TRP A 99 -9.91 -0.62 -2.47
C TRP A 99 -10.49 -2.02 -2.28
N VAL A 100 -10.48 -2.54 -1.05
CA VAL A 100 -11.07 -3.84 -0.72
C VAL A 100 -12.58 -3.81 -0.88
N ASP A 101 -13.22 -2.70 -0.53
CA ASP A 101 -14.67 -2.51 -0.63
C ASP A 101 -15.18 -2.57 -2.09
N GLU A 102 -14.33 -2.32 -3.07
CA GLU A 102 -14.68 -2.53 -4.48
C GLU A 102 -14.96 -4.00 -4.81
N GLY A 103 -14.57 -4.95 -3.96
CA GLY A 103 -14.85 -6.38 -4.13
C GLY A 103 -16.34 -6.70 -4.25
N ARG A 104 -17.23 -5.89 -3.66
CA ARG A 104 -18.70 -6.02 -3.84
C ARG A 104 -19.16 -5.83 -5.29
N TRP A 105 -18.33 -5.21 -6.13
CA TRP A 105 -18.61 -4.98 -7.54
C TRP A 105 -17.90 -5.97 -8.47
N TYR A 106 -17.07 -6.87 -7.92
CA TYR A 106 -16.39 -7.88 -8.72
C TYR A 106 -17.20 -9.17 -8.79
N ASP A 107 -17.59 -9.56 -10.00
CA ASP A 107 -18.19 -10.87 -10.25
C ASP A 107 -17.13 -11.86 -10.74
N TYR A 108 -16.84 -12.83 -9.90
CA TYR A 108 -15.84 -13.86 -10.20
C TYR A 108 -16.28 -14.75 -11.37
N GLY A 109 -17.57 -15.06 -11.51
CA GLY A 109 -18.11 -15.92 -12.56
C GLY A 109 -17.80 -15.38 -13.95
N SER A 110 -18.10 -14.11 -14.19
CA SER A 110 -17.84 -13.42 -15.45
C SER A 110 -16.43 -12.82 -15.56
N ASN A 111 -15.68 -12.73 -14.44
CA ASN A 111 -14.41 -12.00 -14.33
C ASN A 111 -14.53 -10.52 -14.73
N THR A 112 -15.60 -9.86 -14.32
CA THR A 112 -15.88 -8.48 -14.66
C THR A 112 -16.33 -7.66 -13.45
N CYS A 113 -16.25 -6.35 -13.55
CA CYS A 113 -16.93 -5.45 -12.63
C CYS A 113 -18.40 -5.34 -13.04
N VAL A 114 -19.32 -5.49 -12.08
CA VAL A 114 -20.77 -5.44 -12.30
C VAL A 114 -21.41 -4.27 -11.57
N GLY A 115 -22.62 -3.89 -12.00
CA GLY A 115 -23.36 -2.78 -11.39
C GLY A 115 -22.77 -1.40 -11.74
N GLU A 116 -23.24 -0.39 -11.01
CA GLU A 116 -22.80 1.01 -11.17
C GLU A 116 -21.56 1.30 -10.31
N ALA A 117 -20.49 0.51 -10.47
CA ALA A 117 -19.24 0.71 -9.75
C ALA A 117 -18.61 2.07 -10.13
N PRO A 118 -18.64 3.11 -9.30
CA PRO A 118 -18.21 4.46 -9.68
C PRO A 118 -16.75 4.55 -10.15
N ALA A 119 -15.94 3.61 -9.68
CA ALA A 119 -14.50 3.54 -9.98
C ALA A 119 -14.05 2.16 -10.50
N GLY A 120 -15.01 1.27 -10.85
CA GLY A 120 -14.72 -0.10 -11.20
C GLY A 120 -14.35 -0.96 -9.99
N CYS A 121 -13.73 -2.12 -10.24
CA CYS A 121 -13.25 -3.04 -9.19
C CYS A 121 -11.77 -3.41 -9.39
N ALA A 122 -11.04 -2.68 -10.22
CA ALA A 122 -9.68 -3.03 -10.60
C ALA A 122 -8.68 -2.89 -9.43
N ARG A 123 -8.97 -2.04 -8.45
CA ARG A 123 -8.12 -1.91 -7.25
C ARG A 123 -8.28 -3.12 -6.34
N TYR A 124 -9.52 -3.62 -6.18
CA TYR A 124 -9.76 -4.86 -5.46
C TYR A 124 -9.08 -6.05 -6.14
N THR A 125 -9.25 -6.23 -7.46
CA THR A 125 -8.64 -7.36 -8.16
C THR A 125 -7.10 -7.32 -8.08
N GLN A 126 -6.48 -6.15 -8.05
CA GLN A 126 -5.05 -6.00 -7.75
C GLN A 126 -4.70 -6.45 -6.34
N VAL A 127 -5.49 -6.06 -5.32
CA VAL A 127 -5.27 -6.48 -3.91
C VAL A 127 -5.24 -7.99 -3.78
N VAL A 128 -6.19 -8.68 -4.42
CA VAL A 128 -6.35 -10.14 -4.31
C VAL A 128 -5.68 -10.91 -5.47
N TRP A 129 -4.82 -10.26 -6.26
CA TRP A 129 -4.15 -10.90 -7.39
C TRP A 129 -3.20 -11.99 -6.91
N ARG A 130 -3.49 -13.26 -7.28
CA ARG A 130 -2.80 -14.46 -6.76
C ARG A 130 -1.28 -14.39 -6.93
N ASN A 131 -0.81 -13.99 -8.11
CA ASN A 131 0.61 -13.99 -8.45
C ASN A 131 1.39 -12.81 -7.86
N THR A 132 0.71 -11.82 -7.28
CA THR A 132 1.36 -10.73 -6.53
C THR A 132 1.79 -11.25 -5.17
N THR A 133 3.06 -11.02 -4.81
CA THR A 133 3.66 -11.50 -3.55
C THR A 133 4.21 -10.37 -2.67
N GLN A 134 4.47 -9.20 -3.25
CA GLN A 134 5.09 -8.08 -2.54
C GLN A 134 4.27 -6.80 -2.66
N LEU A 135 4.31 -6.03 -1.59
CA LEU A 135 3.64 -4.75 -1.43
C LEU A 135 4.59 -3.69 -0.91
N GLY A 136 4.52 -2.49 -1.44
CA GLY A 136 5.18 -1.31 -0.88
C GLY A 136 4.35 -0.06 -1.12
N CYS A 137 4.18 0.77 -0.10
CA CYS A 137 3.32 1.95 -0.19
C CYS A 137 4.04 3.23 0.24
N GLY A 138 3.59 4.34 -0.33
CA GLY A 138 3.94 5.70 0.06
C GLY A 138 2.70 6.52 0.33
N ARG A 139 2.73 7.33 1.42
CA ARG A 139 1.64 8.23 1.80
C ARG A 139 2.20 9.61 2.12
N ILE A 140 1.52 10.66 1.66
CA ILE A 140 1.81 12.03 2.04
C ILE A 140 0.52 12.82 2.33
N VAL A 141 0.68 13.94 3.02
CA VAL A 141 -0.27 15.03 2.99
C VAL A 141 0.24 16.06 1.98
N CYS A 142 -0.57 16.36 0.98
CA CYS A 142 -0.25 17.28 -0.10
C CYS A 142 -0.30 18.75 0.38
N ASP A 143 0.17 19.67 -0.45
CA ASP A 143 0.12 21.10 -0.17
C ASP A 143 -1.32 21.63 -0.07
N SER A 144 -2.27 20.98 -0.77
CA SER A 144 -3.71 21.24 -0.63
C SER A 144 -4.29 20.84 0.75
N GLY A 145 -3.56 20.07 1.54
CA GLY A 145 -4.03 19.46 2.78
C GLY A 145 -4.73 18.10 2.58
N ASP A 146 -4.89 17.63 1.35
CA ASP A 146 -5.44 16.32 1.02
C ASP A 146 -4.40 15.20 1.24
N THR A 147 -4.85 13.97 1.36
CA THR A 147 -3.96 12.83 1.54
C THR A 147 -3.88 12.01 0.25
N LEU A 148 -2.66 11.75 -0.22
CA LEU A 148 -2.37 10.83 -1.32
C LEU A 148 -1.72 9.56 -0.74
N LEU A 149 -2.26 8.39 -1.12
CA LEU A 149 -1.68 7.07 -0.91
C LEU A 149 -1.44 6.40 -2.26
N VAL A 150 -0.27 5.81 -2.43
CA VAL A 150 0.07 4.93 -3.55
C VAL A 150 0.61 3.63 -2.99
N CYS A 151 0.10 2.52 -3.48
CA CYS A 151 0.63 1.19 -3.21
C CYS A 151 1.02 0.50 -4.51
N ASP A 152 2.24 0.02 -4.54
CA ASP A 152 2.83 -0.72 -5.65
C ASP A 152 2.93 -2.19 -5.32
N TYR A 153 2.63 -3.04 -6.30
CA TYR A 153 2.48 -4.48 -6.18
C TYR A 153 3.42 -5.20 -7.13
N PHE A 154 4.12 -6.23 -6.63
CA PHE A 154 5.01 -7.03 -7.46
C PHE A 154 4.85 -8.55 -7.21
N PRO A 155 4.82 -9.37 -8.28
CA PRO A 155 4.58 -8.99 -9.67
C PRO A 155 3.29 -8.20 -9.86
N ALA A 156 3.19 -7.43 -10.95
CA ALA A 156 1.99 -6.66 -11.27
C ALA A 156 0.78 -7.58 -11.43
N GLY A 157 -0.39 -7.12 -11.03
CA GLY A 157 -1.66 -7.77 -11.30
C GLY A 157 -2.43 -7.14 -12.47
N ASN A 158 -3.64 -7.60 -12.68
CA ASN A 158 -4.57 -7.06 -13.68
C ASN A 158 -4.03 -7.05 -15.11
N TYR A 159 -3.26 -8.07 -15.50
CA TYR A 159 -2.75 -8.21 -16.85
C TYR A 159 -3.45 -9.34 -17.62
N GLY A 160 -3.60 -9.13 -18.93
CA GLY A 160 -4.27 -10.10 -19.79
C GLY A 160 -5.74 -10.37 -19.40
N THR A 161 -6.19 -11.60 -19.66
CA THR A 161 -7.54 -12.08 -19.33
C THR A 161 -7.56 -12.92 -18.05
N GLY A 162 -6.48 -12.87 -17.26
CA GLY A 162 -6.35 -13.67 -16.03
C GLY A 162 -7.36 -13.28 -14.98
N ARG A 163 -7.77 -14.30 -14.18
CA ARG A 163 -8.56 -14.07 -12.97
C ARG A 163 -7.64 -13.69 -11.81
N PRO A 164 -8.10 -12.88 -10.85
CA PRO A 164 -7.27 -12.50 -9.70
C PRO A 164 -7.00 -13.71 -8.76
N TYR A 165 -7.92 -14.67 -8.65
CA TYR A 165 -7.81 -15.87 -7.80
C TYR A 165 -8.58 -17.07 -8.33
#